data_e544bbb8951e86b699610a8cbce5349b
#
_entry.id   e544bbb8951e86b699610a8cbce5349b
#
_cell.length_a   1.000
_cell.length_b   1.000
_cell.length_c   1.000
_cell.angle_alpha   90.00
_cell.angle_beta   90.00
_cell.angle_gamma   90.00
#
_symmetry.space_group_name_H-M   'P 1'
#
loop_
_entity.id
_entity.type
_entity.pdbx_description
1 polymer ?
#
loop_
_entity_poly.entity_id
_entity_poly.type
_entity_poly.pdbx_seq_one_letter_code
_entity_poly.pdbx_strand_id
1 'polypeptide(L)'
;GRAIAEITAPEVLTVLRRIEGRGTLDTAHRTGGNISQVMRYAIATGRAERDPVPDLRGALPPARGGNFASITEPAKVGELLRAIETFTGTFVVKCALEIAPRVFVRPGELRKAEWEGFDLEKAEWSYFVTKTKIWHLVPLASQVVAILRDLHALTGHGRYVYPGRDPQKTMSNATVNAALRR
;
A
#
# COMPACT_ATOMS: atom_id res chain seq x y z
N GLY A 1 -31.96 -1.76 15.29
CA GLY A 1 -30.62 -1.27 15.58
C GLY A 1 -30.64 -0.52 16.90
N ARG A 2 -29.51 -0.48 17.62
CA ARG A 2 -29.35 0.33 18.86
C ARG A 2 -28.96 1.76 18.52
N ALA A 3 -29.39 2.70 19.37
CA ALA A 3 -28.95 4.08 19.27
C ALA A 3 -27.45 4.20 19.62
N ILE A 4 -26.73 5.10 18.93
CA ILE A 4 -25.30 5.30 19.17
C ILE A 4 -25.02 5.82 20.58
N ALA A 5 -25.94 6.58 21.16
CA ALA A 5 -25.87 7.09 22.54
C ALA A 5 -25.86 5.97 23.61
N GLU A 6 -26.32 4.76 23.27
CA GLU A 6 -26.39 3.63 24.21
C GLU A 6 -25.09 2.80 24.23
N ILE A 7 -24.11 3.13 23.40
CA ILE A 7 -22.85 2.40 23.33
C ILE A 7 -21.98 2.77 24.53
N THR A 8 -21.59 1.74 25.30
CA THR A 8 -20.84 1.89 26.55
C THR A 8 -19.35 1.55 26.36
N ALA A 9 -18.49 2.06 27.27
CA ALA A 9 -17.07 1.76 27.28
C ALA A 9 -16.77 0.25 27.40
N PRO A 10 -17.43 -0.56 28.26
CA PRO A 10 -17.21 -2.00 28.32
C PRO A 10 -17.51 -2.74 27.00
N GLU A 11 -18.51 -2.29 26.25
CA GLU A 11 -18.85 -2.90 24.96
C GLU A 11 -17.79 -2.60 23.92
N VAL A 12 -17.32 -1.37 23.85
CA VAL A 12 -16.20 -0.97 22.99
C VAL A 12 -14.96 -1.80 23.37
N LEU A 13 -14.65 -1.91 24.65
CA LEU A 13 -13.49 -2.69 25.13
C LEU A 13 -13.60 -4.16 24.69
N THR A 14 -14.78 -4.76 24.76
CA THR A 14 -15.00 -6.15 24.33
C THR A 14 -14.64 -6.33 22.86
N VAL A 15 -15.03 -5.40 22.00
CA VAL A 15 -14.66 -5.42 20.57
C VAL A 15 -13.14 -5.28 20.38
N LEU A 16 -12.53 -4.32 21.09
CA LEU A 16 -11.09 -4.08 20.99
C LEU A 16 -10.26 -5.29 21.46
N ARG A 17 -10.64 -5.92 22.59
CA ARG A 17 -9.99 -7.14 23.09
C ARG A 17 -10.15 -8.34 22.16
N ARG A 18 -11.27 -8.45 21.44
CA ARG A 18 -11.44 -9.48 20.42
C ARG A 18 -10.46 -9.30 19.24
N ILE A 19 -10.15 -8.05 18.88
CA ILE A 19 -9.16 -7.73 17.85
C ILE A 19 -7.75 -7.99 18.39
N GLU A 20 -7.48 -7.58 19.63
CA GLU A 20 -6.21 -7.83 20.34
C GLU A 20 -5.91 -9.33 20.40
N GLY A 21 -6.88 -10.16 20.80
CA GLY A 21 -6.76 -11.62 20.92
C GLY A 21 -6.43 -12.34 19.59
N ARG A 22 -6.53 -11.65 18.45
CA ARG A 22 -6.04 -12.12 17.14
C ARG A 22 -4.57 -11.77 16.89
N GLY A 23 -3.88 -11.19 17.86
CA GLY A 23 -2.50 -10.71 17.71
C GLY A 23 -2.36 -9.39 16.93
N THR A 24 -3.45 -8.66 16.70
CA THR A 24 -3.46 -7.44 15.88
C THR A 24 -3.69 -6.17 16.73
N LEU A 25 -2.79 -5.95 17.71
CA LEU A 25 -2.92 -4.87 18.70
C LEU A 25 -2.96 -3.47 18.07
N ASP A 26 -2.14 -3.20 17.06
CA ASP A 26 -2.19 -1.92 16.30
C ASP A 26 -3.56 -1.68 15.67
N THR A 27 -4.19 -2.74 15.16
CA THR A 27 -5.53 -2.69 14.60
C THR A 27 -6.56 -2.38 15.70
N ALA A 28 -6.41 -2.95 16.90
CA ALA A 28 -7.27 -2.64 18.03
C ALA A 28 -7.20 -1.16 18.40
N HIS A 29 -6.00 -0.59 18.56
CA HIS A 29 -5.80 0.83 18.84
C HIS A 29 -6.39 1.73 17.76
N ARG A 30 -6.15 1.40 16.48
CA ARG A 30 -6.71 2.14 15.34
C ARG A 30 -8.24 2.08 15.32
N THR A 31 -8.81 0.92 15.62
CA THR A 31 -10.27 0.74 15.71
C THR A 31 -10.84 1.59 16.83
N GLY A 32 -10.20 1.63 18.00
CA GLY A 32 -10.58 2.54 19.10
C GLY A 32 -10.60 4.01 18.64
N GLY A 33 -9.54 4.45 17.95
CA GLY A 33 -9.47 5.80 17.38
C GLY A 33 -10.60 6.10 16.38
N ASN A 34 -10.94 5.14 15.52
CA ASN A 34 -12.05 5.28 14.57
C ASN A 34 -13.41 5.36 15.29
N ILE A 35 -13.63 4.53 16.32
CA ILE A 35 -14.85 4.59 17.15
C ILE A 35 -14.97 5.98 17.80
N SER A 36 -13.89 6.47 18.42
CA SER A 36 -13.87 7.82 19.02
C SER A 36 -14.19 8.91 17.98
N GLN A 37 -13.69 8.79 16.76
CA GLN A 37 -13.99 9.75 15.69
C GLN A 37 -15.48 9.74 15.34
N VAL A 38 -16.10 8.57 15.24
CA VAL A 38 -17.55 8.42 14.97
C VAL A 38 -18.37 8.98 16.12
N MET A 39 -17.97 8.69 17.39
CA MET A 39 -18.65 9.20 18.58
C MET A 39 -18.59 10.74 18.65
N ARG A 40 -17.44 11.34 18.38
CA ARG A 40 -17.30 12.81 18.31
C ARG A 40 -18.18 13.44 17.24
N TYR A 41 -18.33 12.79 16.10
CA TYR A 41 -19.26 13.24 15.07
C TYR A 41 -20.73 13.13 15.55
N ALA A 42 -21.07 12.03 16.22
CA ALA A 42 -22.41 11.85 16.81
C ALA A 42 -22.73 12.93 17.84
N ILE A 43 -21.77 13.31 18.68
CA ILE A 43 -21.90 14.40 19.66
C ILE A 43 -22.13 15.74 18.92
N ALA A 44 -21.30 16.04 17.93
CA ALA A 44 -21.42 17.27 17.15
C ALA A 44 -22.77 17.40 16.40
N THR A 45 -23.43 16.27 16.12
CA THR A 45 -24.75 16.23 15.45
C THR A 45 -25.91 15.96 16.41
N GLY A 46 -25.71 16.04 17.72
CA GLY A 46 -26.74 15.86 18.74
C GLY A 46 -27.28 14.44 18.89
N ARG A 47 -26.56 13.42 18.39
CA ARG A 47 -26.98 12.01 18.42
C ARG A 47 -26.38 11.22 19.59
N ALA A 48 -25.39 11.77 20.28
CA ALA A 48 -24.77 11.24 21.48
C ALA A 48 -24.32 12.41 22.36
N GLU A 49 -24.18 12.17 23.66
CA GLU A 49 -23.72 13.17 24.62
C GLU A 49 -22.23 12.97 24.98
N ARG A 50 -21.71 11.76 24.81
CA ARG A 50 -20.39 11.38 25.30
C ARG A 50 -19.68 10.39 24.36
N ASP A 51 -18.35 10.51 24.28
CA ASP A 51 -17.45 9.51 23.69
C ASP A 51 -16.95 8.58 24.81
N PRO A 52 -17.25 7.26 24.77
CA PRO A 52 -16.80 6.30 25.78
C PRO A 52 -15.34 5.86 25.61
N VAL A 53 -14.69 6.15 24.48
CA VAL A 53 -13.34 5.64 24.17
C VAL A 53 -12.25 6.23 25.07
N PRO A 54 -12.25 7.50 25.46
CA PRO A 54 -11.28 8.05 26.41
C PRO A 54 -11.19 7.30 27.74
N ASP A 55 -12.28 6.71 28.19
CA ASP A 55 -12.32 5.92 29.44
C ASP A 55 -11.51 4.61 29.35
N LEU A 56 -11.19 4.19 28.14
CA LEU A 56 -10.42 2.98 27.85
C LEU A 56 -8.91 3.22 27.78
N ARG A 57 -8.45 4.42 28.14
CA ARG A 57 -7.02 4.71 28.18
C ARG A 57 -6.31 3.76 29.13
N GLY A 58 -5.31 3.02 28.62
CA GLY A 58 -4.57 2.01 29.39
C GLY A 58 -5.25 0.64 29.51
N ALA A 59 -6.49 0.47 29.02
CA ALA A 59 -7.17 -0.82 29.04
C ALA A 59 -6.62 -1.86 28.03
N LEU A 60 -5.91 -1.40 27.00
CA LEU A 60 -5.12 -2.24 26.09
C LEU A 60 -3.64 -2.03 26.37
N PRO A 61 -2.81 -3.07 26.17
CA PRO A 61 -1.35 -2.91 26.18
C PRO A 61 -0.91 -1.84 25.17
N PRO A 62 0.22 -1.16 25.40
CA PRO A 62 0.74 -0.21 24.43
C PRO A 62 1.10 -0.93 23.13
N ALA A 63 0.67 -0.38 22.00
CA ALA A 63 1.09 -0.87 20.70
C ALA A 63 2.62 -0.69 20.57
N ARG A 64 3.35 -1.80 20.54
CA ARG A 64 4.78 -1.77 20.23
C ARG A 64 4.92 -1.62 18.72
N GLY A 65 5.09 -0.39 18.25
CA GLY A 65 5.44 -0.13 16.86
C GLY A 65 6.74 -0.86 16.52
N GLY A 66 6.67 -1.82 15.61
CA GLY A 66 7.85 -2.44 15.01
C GLY A 66 8.03 -1.89 13.59
N ASN A 67 9.27 -1.70 13.17
CA ASN A 67 9.56 -1.49 11.76
C ASN A 67 9.36 -2.79 11.00
N PHE A 68 8.88 -2.72 9.76
CA PHE A 68 8.90 -3.87 8.88
C PHE A 68 10.34 -4.34 8.68
N ALA A 69 10.53 -5.64 8.57
CA ALA A 69 11.82 -6.20 8.22
C ALA A 69 12.30 -5.57 6.89
N SER A 70 13.56 -5.17 6.85
CA SER A 70 14.19 -4.60 5.66
C SER A 70 15.50 -5.31 5.38
N ILE A 71 15.86 -5.43 4.12
CA ILE A 71 17.15 -5.93 3.69
C ILE A 71 18.08 -4.73 3.54
N THR A 72 19.06 -4.61 4.42
CA THR A 72 20.03 -3.49 4.42
C THR A 72 21.44 -3.92 4.01
N GLU A 73 21.72 -5.22 4.02
CA GLU A 73 23.02 -5.76 3.62
C GLU A 73 23.14 -5.85 2.10
N PRO A 74 24.14 -5.22 1.46
CA PRO A 74 24.30 -5.22 0.00
C PRO A 74 24.34 -6.62 -0.62
N ALA A 75 24.97 -7.60 0.06
CA ALA A 75 25.02 -8.97 -0.40
C ALA A 75 23.64 -9.60 -0.53
N LYS A 76 22.77 -9.41 0.48
CA LYS A 76 21.39 -9.90 0.49
C LYS A 76 20.49 -9.16 -0.53
N VAL A 77 20.75 -7.86 -0.75
CA VAL A 77 20.08 -7.13 -1.85
C VAL A 77 20.46 -7.75 -3.18
N GLY A 78 21.75 -8.07 -3.39
CA GLY A 78 22.21 -8.77 -4.59
C GLY A 78 21.55 -10.13 -4.79
N GLU A 79 21.37 -10.91 -3.71
CA GLU A 79 20.64 -12.19 -3.75
C GLU A 79 19.17 -11.99 -4.18
N LEU A 80 18.49 -11.00 -3.63
CA LEU A 80 17.12 -10.66 -4.01
C LEU A 80 17.03 -10.28 -5.49
N LEU A 81 17.94 -9.44 -5.99
CA LEU A 81 17.95 -9.03 -7.40
C LEU A 81 18.16 -10.23 -8.34
N ARG A 82 19.09 -11.14 -8.01
CA ARG A 82 19.28 -12.39 -8.75
C ARG A 82 18.04 -13.29 -8.72
N ALA A 83 17.38 -13.40 -7.57
CA ALA A 83 16.12 -14.14 -7.48
C ALA A 83 15.02 -13.54 -8.36
N ILE A 84 14.94 -12.21 -8.45
CA ILE A 84 14.01 -11.51 -9.36
C ILE A 84 14.33 -11.83 -10.83
N GLU A 85 15.60 -11.87 -11.20
CA GLU A 85 16.04 -12.22 -12.58
C GLU A 85 15.60 -13.63 -13.00
N THR A 86 15.57 -14.57 -12.06
CA THR A 86 15.14 -15.97 -12.31
C THR A 86 13.63 -16.18 -12.20
N PHE A 87 12.84 -15.12 -11.97
CA PHE A 87 11.39 -15.22 -11.83
C PHE A 87 10.73 -15.77 -13.10
N THR A 88 9.95 -16.85 -12.97
CA THR A 88 9.31 -17.60 -14.07
C THR A 88 7.85 -17.26 -14.31
N GLY A 89 7.35 -16.15 -13.81
CA GLY A 89 5.97 -15.69 -14.01
C GLY A 89 5.77 -14.96 -15.36
N THR A 90 4.68 -14.21 -15.47
CA THR A 90 4.42 -13.42 -16.68
C THR A 90 5.47 -12.31 -16.85
N PHE A 91 5.81 -12.00 -18.10
CA PHE A 91 6.80 -10.97 -18.42
C PHE A 91 6.46 -9.61 -17.82
N VAL A 92 5.18 -9.20 -17.84
CA VAL A 92 4.70 -7.96 -17.22
C VAL A 92 5.00 -7.91 -15.72
N VAL A 93 4.81 -9.02 -15.01
CA VAL A 93 5.09 -9.10 -13.56
C VAL A 93 6.59 -9.10 -13.29
N LYS A 94 7.37 -9.79 -14.14
CA LYS A 94 8.83 -9.78 -14.07
C LYS A 94 9.37 -8.35 -14.21
N CYS A 95 8.95 -7.62 -15.23
CA CYS A 95 9.34 -6.21 -15.41
C CYS A 95 8.97 -5.33 -14.20
N ALA A 96 7.79 -5.53 -13.61
CA ALA A 96 7.39 -4.79 -12.42
C ALA A 96 8.31 -5.09 -11.22
N LEU A 97 8.73 -6.35 -11.03
CA LEU A 97 9.68 -6.76 -9.99
C LEU A 97 11.07 -6.17 -10.21
N GLU A 98 11.56 -6.18 -11.45
CA GLU A 98 12.88 -5.66 -11.81
C GLU A 98 12.96 -4.13 -11.68
N ILE A 99 11.88 -3.42 -12.03
CA ILE A 99 11.83 -1.96 -11.98
C ILE A 99 11.62 -1.46 -10.55
N ALA A 100 10.80 -2.14 -9.74
CA ALA A 100 10.44 -1.68 -8.39
C ALA A 100 11.63 -1.23 -7.51
N PRO A 101 12.73 -1.99 -7.39
CA PRO A 101 13.88 -1.58 -6.56
C PRO A 101 14.72 -0.44 -7.17
N ARG A 102 14.52 -0.12 -8.45
CA ARG A 102 15.32 0.88 -9.18
C ARG A 102 14.67 2.25 -9.27
N VAL A 103 13.37 2.38 -9.03
CA VAL A 103 12.64 3.64 -9.16
C VAL A 103 12.20 4.27 -7.84
N PHE A 104 12.29 3.55 -6.74
CA PHE A 104 11.97 4.00 -5.38
C PHE A 104 10.62 4.73 -5.24
N VAL A 105 9.59 4.25 -5.94
CA VAL A 105 8.22 4.76 -5.84
C VAL A 105 7.35 3.82 -5.01
N ARG A 106 6.19 4.30 -4.57
CA ARG A 106 5.26 3.41 -3.85
C ARG A 106 4.73 2.30 -4.76
N PRO A 107 4.55 1.07 -4.25
CA PRO A 107 4.04 -0.05 -5.06
C PRO A 107 2.72 0.26 -5.78
N GLY A 108 1.86 1.09 -5.16
CA GLY A 108 0.60 1.52 -5.78
C GLY A 108 0.78 2.50 -6.94
N GLU A 109 1.83 3.31 -6.93
CA GLU A 109 2.21 4.24 -8.00
C GLU A 109 2.79 3.46 -9.18
N LEU A 110 3.80 2.60 -8.91
CA LEU A 110 4.36 1.72 -9.95
C LEU A 110 3.28 0.91 -10.67
N ARG A 111 2.43 0.24 -9.92
CA ARG A 111 1.36 -0.59 -10.46
C ARG A 111 0.37 0.16 -11.37
N LYS A 112 0.16 1.44 -11.08
CA LYS A 112 -0.76 2.31 -11.82
C LYS A 112 -0.06 3.13 -12.90
N ALA A 113 1.21 2.87 -13.16
CA ALA A 113 1.98 3.60 -14.16
C ALA A 113 1.30 3.54 -15.53
N GLU A 114 1.19 4.69 -16.16
CA GLU A 114 0.62 4.88 -17.49
C GLU A 114 1.72 5.26 -18.47
N TRP A 115 1.65 4.75 -19.70
CA TRP A 115 2.67 5.01 -20.71
C TRP A 115 2.83 6.49 -21.04
N GLU A 116 1.74 7.26 -20.98
CA GLU A 116 1.75 8.71 -21.21
C GLU A 116 2.72 9.46 -20.27
N GLY A 117 2.98 8.91 -19.07
CA GLY A 117 3.89 9.52 -18.10
C GLY A 117 5.38 9.28 -18.39
N PHE A 118 5.74 8.45 -19.37
CA PHE A 118 7.14 8.08 -19.66
C PHE A 118 7.70 8.80 -20.88
N ASP A 119 8.83 9.48 -20.70
CA ASP A 119 9.69 9.93 -21.77
C ASP A 119 10.97 9.06 -21.78
N LEU A 120 10.96 8.02 -22.59
CA LEU A 120 12.08 7.05 -22.65
C LEU A 120 13.35 7.63 -23.30
N GLU A 121 13.24 8.71 -24.07
CA GLU A 121 14.38 9.37 -24.68
C GLU A 121 15.11 10.27 -23.69
N LYS A 122 14.34 10.96 -22.83
CA LYS A 122 14.89 11.73 -21.69
C LYS A 122 15.21 10.86 -20.48
N ALA A 123 14.82 9.59 -20.50
CA ALA A 123 14.92 8.69 -19.36
C ALA A 123 14.19 9.23 -18.12
N GLU A 124 12.95 9.68 -18.27
CA GLU A 124 12.14 10.30 -17.24
C GLU A 124 10.75 9.64 -17.15
N TRP A 125 10.25 9.55 -15.92
CA TRP A 125 8.87 9.19 -15.64
C TRP A 125 8.24 10.25 -14.76
N SER A 126 7.17 10.89 -15.23
CA SER A 126 6.41 11.88 -14.47
C SER A 126 4.97 11.40 -14.23
N TYR A 127 4.47 11.61 -13.01
CA TYR A 127 3.10 11.28 -12.65
C TYR A 127 2.57 12.15 -11.53
N PHE A 128 1.26 12.27 -11.44
CA PHE A 128 0.58 13.03 -10.39
C PHE A 128 0.33 12.16 -9.15
N VAL A 129 0.92 12.54 -8.01
CA VAL A 129 0.73 11.86 -6.73
C VAL A 129 -0.56 12.33 -6.07
N THR A 130 -1.61 11.53 -6.14
CA THR A 130 -2.96 11.88 -5.62
C THR A 130 -2.98 12.14 -4.12
N LYS A 131 -2.11 11.48 -3.34
CA LYS A 131 -2.02 11.64 -1.87
C LYS A 131 -1.49 13.02 -1.46
N THR A 132 -0.51 13.54 -2.17
CA THR A 132 0.17 14.82 -1.87
C THR A 132 -0.24 15.94 -2.82
N LYS A 133 -0.98 15.60 -3.89
CA LYS A 133 -1.45 16.52 -4.93
C LYS A 133 -0.31 17.28 -5.64
N ILE A 134 0.81 16.61 -5.87
CA ILE A 134 1.98 17.15 -6.57
C ILE A 134 2.40 16.25 -7.74
N TRP A 135 3.01 16.84 -8.73
CA TRP A 135 3.74 16.12 -9.77
C TRP A 135 5.04 15.56 -9.21
N HIS A 136 5.36 14.33 -9.56
CA HIS A 136 6.60 13.66 -9.19
C HIS A 136 7.33 13.24 -10.45
N LEU A 137 8.61 13.61 -10.54
CA LEU A 137 9.51 13.24 -11.62
C LEU A 137 10.51 12.20 -11.08
N VAL A 138 10.63 11.10 -11.78
CA VAL A 138 11.54 9.99 -11.48
C VAL A 138 12.54 9.86 -12.63
N PRO A 139 13.84 10.14 -12.42
CA PRO A 139 14.86 9.82 -13.40
C PRO A 139 15.00 8.29 -13.51
N LEU A 140 15.14 7.79 -14.72
CA LEU A 140 15.21 6.36 -15.01
C LEU A 140 16.66 5.94 -15.32
N ALA A 141 17.13 4.90 -14.62
CA ALA A 141 18.41 4.28 -14.98
C ALA A 141 18.32 3.61 -16.34
N SER A 142 19.44 3.47 -17.04
CA SER A 142 19.50 2.84 -18.37
C SER A 142 18.92 1.43 -18.41
N GLN A 143 19.10 0.65 -17.33
CA GLN A 143 18.51 -0.68 -17.18
C GLN A 143 16.96 -0.61 -17.16
N VAL A 144 16.38 0.39 -16.48
CA VAL A 144 14.93 0.60 -16.42
C VAL A 144 14.39 0.96 -17.81
N VAL A 145 15.09 1.86 -18.52
CA VAL A 145 14.72 2.25 -19.89
C VAL A 145 14.73 1.04 -20.83
N ALA A 146 15.75 0.17 -20.74
CA ALA A 146 15.81 -1.05 -21.54
C ALA A 146 14.61 -1.97 -21.26
N ILE A 147 14.33 -2.26 -19.99
CA ILE A 147 13.18 -3.10 -19.59
C ILE A 147 11.85 -2.48 -20.08
N LEU A 148 11.70 -1.16 -19.97
CA LEU A 148 10.49 -0.46 -20.43
C LEU A 148 10.35 -0.49 -21.95
N ARG A 149 11.42 -0.41 -22.72
CA ARG A 149 11.38 -0.55 -24.18
C ARG A 149 10.91 -1.95 -24.60
N ASP A 150 11.43 -2.99 -23.96
CA ASP A 150 10.98 -4.37 -24.21
C ASP A 150 9.51 -4.55 -23.81
N LEU A 151 9.11 -4.01 -22.66
CA LEU A 151 7.73 -4.08 -22.20
C LEU A 151 6.76 -3.27 -23.09
N HIS A 152 7.22 -2.15 -23.64
CA HIS A 152 6.43 -1.32 -24.54
C HIS A 152 5.98 -2.07 -25.81
N ALA A 153 6.82 -2.95 -26.34
CA ALA A 153 6.45 -3.80 -27.48
C ALA A 153 5.20 -4.66 -27.16
N LEU A 154 5.00 -5.03 -25.90
CA LEU A 154 3.90 -5.88 -25.46
C LEU A 154 2.67 -5.09 -24.97
N THR A 155 2.86 -3.99 -24.24
CA THR A 155 1.77 -3.27 -23.57
C THR A 155 1.62 -1.79 -23.99
N GLY A 156 2.50 -1.30 -24.86
CA GLY A 156 2.53 0.10 -25.31
C GLY A 156 1.34 0.56 -26.13
N HIS A 157 0.54 -0.38 -26.66
CA HIS A 157 -0.71 -0.08 -27.34
C HIS A 157 -1.88 0.23 -26.34
N GLY A 158 -1.69 -0.04 -25.05
CA GLY A 158 -2.66 0.22 -24.01
C GLY A 158 -2.28 1.43 -23.15
N ARG A 159 -3.16 1.78 -22.22
CA ARG A 159 -2.93 2.89 -21.28
C ARG A 159 -1.86 2.56 -20.25
N TYR A 160 -1.92 1.35 -19.67
CA TYR A 160 -1.13 0.97 -18.50
C TYR A 160 0.14 0.23 -18.89
N VAL A 161 1.24 0.58 -18.22
CA VAL A 161 2.52 -0.14 -18.32
C VAL A 161 2.37 -1.58 -17.81
N TYR A 162 1.62 -1.76 -16.73
CA TYR A 162 1.38 -3.05 -16.10
C TYR A 162 -0.12 -3.37 -16.08
N PRO A 163 -0.70 -3.77 -17.22
CA PRO A 163 -2.10 -4.16 -17.28
C PRO A 163 -2.38 -5.42 -16.48
N GLY A 164 -3.63 -5.56 -16.01
CA GLY A 164 -4.13 -6.79 -15.41
C GLY A 164 -4.59 -7.81 -16.46
N ARG A 165 -5.42 -8.78 -16.03
CA ARG A 165 -6.11 -9.69 -16.96
C ARG A 165 -7.05 -8.95 -17.90
N ASP A 166 -7.68 -7.91 -17.41
CA ASP A 166 -8.44 -6.93 -18.19
C ASP A 166 -7.45 -5.82 -18.57
N PRO A 167 -7.15 -5.63 -19.88
CA PRO A 167 -6.19 -4.60 -20.34
C PRO A 167 -6.60 -3.17 -19.97
N GLN A 168 -7.88 -2.95 -19.70
CA GLN A 168 -8.40 -1.65 -19.25
C GLN A 168 -8.17 -1.38 -17.77
N LYS A 169 -7.58 -2.33 -17.03
CA LYS A 169 -7.30 -2.23 -15.60
C LYS A 169 -5.85 -2.54 -15.30
N THR A 170 -5.33 -1.89 -14.28
CA THR A 170 -3.98 -2.18 -13.78
C THR A 170 -3.89 -3.55 -13.14
N MET A 171 -2.69 -4.13 -13.05
CA MET A 171 -2.48 -5.34 -12.23
C MET A 171 -2.96 -5.14 -10.79
N SER A 172 -3.35 -6.24 -10.11
CA SER A 172 -3.88 -6.19 -8.75
C SER A 172 -2.84 -5.76 -7.72
N ASN A 173 -3.30 -5.24 -6.57
CA ASN A 173 -2.42 -4.90 -5.45
C ASN A 173 -1.59 -6.08 -4.93
N ALA A 174 -2.12 -7.30 -5.06
CA ALA A 174 -1.48 -8.51 -4.56
C ALA A 174 -0.46 -9.10 -5.53
N THR A 175 -0.45 -8.68 -6.81
CA THR A 175 0.33 -9.37 -7.87
C THR A 175 1.82 -9.39 -7.56
N VAL A 176 2.43 -8.23 -7.30
CA VAL A 176 3.86 -8.13 -7.01
C VAL A 176 4.20 -8.85 -5.70
N ASN A 177 3.39 -8.66 -4.65
CA ASN A 177 3.60 -9.34 -3.37
C ASN A 177 3.45 -10.86 -3.46
N ALA A 178 2.54 -11.36 -4.30
CA ALA A 178 2.38 -12.79 -4.53
C ALA A 178 3.58 -13.37 -5.30
N ALA A 179 4.16 -12.59 -6.21
CA ALA A 179 5.35 -12.97 -6.96
C ALA A 179 6.59 -13.08 -6.07
N LEU A 180 6.77 -12.14 -5.10
CA LEU A 180 7.87 -12.15 -4.14
C LEU A 180 7.79 -13.28 -3.09
N ARG A 181 6.66 -13.97 -2.97
CA ARG A 181 6.48 -15.10 -2.02
C ARG A 181 6.71 -16.46 -2.66
N ARG A 182 6.99 -16.50 -3.94
CA ARG A 182 7.29 -17.73 -4.68
C ARG A 182 8.78 -18.02 -4.70
#